data_662581209b53d9ee3fb68be46b62b33c
#
_entry.id   662581209b53d9ee3fb68be46b62b33c
#
_cell.length_a   1.000
_cell.length_b   1.000
_cell.length_c   1.000
_cell.angle_alpha   90.00
_cell.angle_beta   90.00
_cell.angle_gamma   90.00
#
_symmetry.space_group_name_H-M   'P 1'
#
loop_
_entity.id
_entity.type
_entity.pdbx_description
1 polymer ?
#
loop_
_entity_poly.entity_id
_entity_poly.type
_entity_poly.pdbx_seq_one_letter_code
_entity_poly.pdbx_strand_id
1 'polypeptide(L)'
;MRRTTAFSALLAILAFASPSFPACAAEEDFHVWITESVSAPLSSAVHGTLDLSQRFRENGDQFLTRGTAEFRLSPAAVVGGGATYVSTIGSADEFRPHQQLTLTYGPLTLRTRVEERFFEQADRMEFRLRQRIGATLPVSHGLKAGLAGELLFIARSRSSRVDAYVDQWRANATLARRLGNRLEGTLGYLAIFSPRDRARDRLSHVAQVALTLRR
;
A
#
# COMPACT_ATOMS: atom_id res chain seq x y z
N MET A 1 12.88 34.99 -4.25
CA MET A 1 13.38 34.38 -3.01
C MET A 1 12.20 34.00 -2.09
N ARG A 2 11.55 32.83 -2.28
CA ARG A 2 10.53 32.26 -1.33
C ARG A 2 10.31 30.77 -1.67
N ARG A 3 11.35 29.91 -1.53
CA ARG A 3 11.25 28.46 -1.71
C ARG A 3 11.82 27.60 -0.57
N THR A 4 12.33 28.21 0.50
CA THR A 4 13.04 27.51 1.58
C THR A 4 12.17 27.13 2.78
N THR A 5 10.98 27.67 2.95
CA THR A 5 10.14 27.44 4.14
C THR A 5 9.30 26.15 4.11
N ALA A 6 9.03 25.59 2.93
CA ALA A 6 8.23 24.35 2.81
C ALA A 6 9.01 23.08 3.21
N PHE A 7 10.33 23.09 3.04
CA PHE A 7 11.16 21.91 3.35
C PHE A 7 11.36 21.69 4.85
N SER A 8 11.43 22.79 5.63
CA SER A 8 11.62 22.73 7.09
C SER A 8 10.35 22.23 7.82
N ALA A 9 9.17 22.52 7.31
CA ALA A 9 7.91 22.07 7.91
C ALA A 9 7.68 20.56 7.74
N LEU A 10 8.16 19.96 6.65
CA LEU A 10 8.01 18.52 6.41
C LEU A 10 8.93 17.68 7.30
N LEU A 11 10.11 18.18 7.63
CA LEU A 11 11.06 17.52 8.53
C LEU A 11 10.58 17.53 9.99
N ALA A 12 9.85 18.59 10.41
CA ALA A 12 9.31 18.70 11.75
C ALA A 12 8.15 17.72 12.04
N ILE A 13 7.35 17.37 11.03
CA ILE A 13 6.23 16.42 11.19
C ILE A 13 6.73 14.98 11.34
N LEU A 14 7.89 14.63 10.78
CA LEU A 14 8.50 13.30 10.95
C LEU A 14 9.11 13.09 12.34
N ALA A 15 9.49 14.14 13.05
CA ALA A 15 10.12 14.04 14.38
C ALA A 15 9.13 13.71 15.51
N PHE A 16 7.82 13.96 15.33
CA PHE A 16 6.79 13.72 16.36
C PHE A 16 6.13 12.34 16.32
N ALA A 17 6.41 11.54 15.32
CA ALA A 17 5.80 10.21 15.13
C ALA A 17 6.81 9.07 15.37
N SER A 18 7.80 9.26 16.25
CA SER A 18 8.59 8.12 16.73
C SER A 18 7.77 7.43 17.83
N PRO A 19 6.96 6.40 17.52
CA PRO A 19 6.44 5.57 18.58
C PRO A 19 7.68 4.97 19.28
N SER A 20 7.83 5.20 20.57
CA SER A 20 8.77 4.47 21.42
C SER A 20 8.26 3.03 21.47
N PHE A 21 8.63 2.24 20.49
CA PHE A 21 8.43 0.80 20.55
C PHE A 21 9.27 0.26 21.70
N PRO A 22 8.72 -0.53 22.62
CA PRO A 22 9.51 -1.24 23.60
C PRO A 22 10.55 -2.06 22.82
N ALA A 23 11.81 -2.00 23.25
CA ALA A 23 12.94 -2.69 22.62
C ALA A 23 12.91 -4.20 22.86
N CYS A 24 11.80 -4.85 22.61
CA CYS A 24 11.76 -6.28 22.33
C CYS A 24 12.25 -6.42 20.89
N ALA A 25 13.41 -7.08 20.70
CA ALA A 25 14.00 -7.31 19.39
C ALA A 25 12.94 -7.96 18.49
N ALA A 26 12.38 -7.17 17.55
CA ALA A 26 11.49 -7.69 16.53
C ALA A 26 12.26 -8.70 15.67
N GLU A 27 11.57 -9.72 15.19
CA GLU A 27 12.09 -10.61 14.17
C GLU A 27 12.16 -9.84 12.85
N GLU A 28 13.34 -9.73 12.26
CA GLU A 28 13.54 -9.01 10.99
C GLU A 28 13.53 -10.00 9.83
N ASP A 29 12.91 -9.60 8.71
CA ASP A 29 12.97 -10.31 7.44
C ASP A 29 13.11 -9.34 6.27
N PHE A 30 13.52 -9.85 5.10
CA PHE A 30 13.72 -9.04 3.90
C PHE A 30 12.91 -9.60 2.73
N HIS A 31 12.19 -8.70 2.04
CA HIS A 31 11.38 -9.01 0.87
C HIS A 31 11.79 -8.17 -0.35
N VAL A 32 11.54 -8.72 -1.54
CA VAL A 32 11.60 -7.97 -2.79
C VAL A 32 10.23 -8.04 -3.47
N TRP A 33 9.64 -6.87 -3.79
CA TRP A 33 8.37 -6.80 -4.51
C TRP A 33 8.59 -6.17 -5.88
N ILE A 34 8.19 -6.88 -6.93
CA ILE A 34 8.19 -6.39 -8.30
C ILE A 34 6.74 -6.23 -8.73
N THR A 35 6.38 -5.06 -9.27
CA THR A 35 5.00 -4.77 -9.69
C THR A 35 4.99 -4.20 -11.10
N GLU A 36 4.14 -4.75 -11.94
CA GLU A 36 3.84 -4.25 -13.28
C GLU A 36 2.39 -3.77 -13.29
N SER A 37 2.16 -2.57 -13.83
CA SER A 37 0.84 -1.95 -13.85
C SER A 37 0.50 -1.42 -15.23
N VAL A 38 -0.73 -1.63 -15.64
CA VAL A 38 -1.33 -0.96 -16.81
C VAL A 38 -2.49 -0.12 -16.32
N SER A 39 -2.50 1.14 -16.70
CA SER A 39 -3.48 2.12 -16.25
C SER A 39 -4.03 2.88 -17.45
N ALA A 40 -5.37 2.85 -17.63
CA ALA A 40 -6.03 3.41 -18.80
C ALA A 40 -7.43 3.93 -18.47
N PRO A 41 -7.94 4.96 -19.19
CA PRO A 41 -9.36 5.31 -19.15
C PRO A 41 -10.19 4.16 -19.73
N LEU A 42 -11.18 3.69 -18.98
CA LEU A 42 -12.19 2.73 -19.44
C LEU A 42 -13.39 3.43 -20.06
N SER A 43 -13.68 4.67 -19.60
CA SER A 43 -14.65 5.59 -20.16
C SER A 43 -14.24 7.03 -19.83
N SER A 44 -15.05 8.02 -20.20
CA SER A 44 -14.82 9.42 -19.83
C SER A 44 -14.82 9.68 -18.31
N ALA A 45 -15.50 8.84 -17.54
CA ALA A 45 -15.67 8.99 -16.09
C ALA A 45 -14.92 7.94 -15.27
N VAL A 46 -14.53 6.81 -15.88
CA VAL A 46 -13.96 5.65 -15.18
C VAL A 46 -12.54 5.39 -15.66
N HIS A 47 -11.62 5.26 -14.72
CA HIS A 47 -10.23 4.89 -14.93
C HIS A 47 -9.98 3.49 -14.38
N GLY A 48 -9.33 2.63 -15.17
CA GLY A 48 -8.98 1.27 -14.79
C GLY A 48 -7.49 1.09 -14.55
N THR A 49 -7.14 0.23 -13.61
CA THR A 49 -5.76 -0.20 -13.36
C THR A 49 -5.74 -1.72 -13.17
N LEU A 50 -4.80 -2.38 -13.84
CA LEU A 50 -4.46 -3.78 -13.62
C LEU A 50 -3.02 -3.83 -13.10
N ASP A 51 -2.82 -4.48 -11.95
CA ASP A 51 -1.51 -4.71 -11.35
C ASP A 51 -1.22 -6.20 -11.29
N LEU A 52 0.01 -6.57 -11.66
CA LEU A 52 0.63 -7.86 -11.42
C LEU A 52 1.79 -7.64 -10.45
N SER A 53 1.86 -8.39 -9.36
CA SER A 53 2.93 -8.22 -8.37
C SER A 53 3.49 -9.56 -7.94
N GLN A 54 4.81 -9.71 -8.06
CA GLN A 54 5.58 -10.82 -7.53
C GLN A 54 6.26 -10.35 -6.25
N ARG A 55 6.18 -11.16 -5.19
CA ARG A 55 6.70 -10.84 -3.87
C ARG A 55 7.55 -12.00 -3.39
N PHE A 56 8.85 -11.81 -3.42
CA PHE A 56 9.84 -12.76 -2.92
C PHE A 56 9.97 -12.56 -1.42
N ARG A 57 9.72 -13.61 -0.64
CA ARG A 57 9.68 -13.58 0.82
C ARG A 57 10.23 -14.89 1.38
N GLU A 58 10.83 -14.83 2.57
CA GLU A 58 11.37 -16.02 3.25
C GLU A 58 10.30 -17.09 3.54
N ASN A 59 9.07 -16.66 3.85
CA ASN A 59 7.96 -17.53 4.22
C ASN A 59 7.01 -17.86 3.04
N GLY A 60 7.58 -18.11 1.86
CA GLY A 60 6.86 -18.45 0.63
C GLY A 60 6.54 -17.24 -0.25
N ASP A 61 6.91 -17.39 -1.50
CA ASP A 61 6.67 -16.38 -2.53
C ASP A 61 5.18 -16.18 -2.78
N GLN A 62 4.84 -14.95 -3.16
CA GLN A 62 3.44 -14.57 -3.39
C GLN A 62 3.30 -13.93 -4.76
N PHE A 63 2.31 -14.37 -5.51
CA PHE A 63 1.85 -13.75 -6.73
C PHE A 63 0.50 -13.07 -6.48
N LEU A 64 0.35 -11.84 -6.97
CA LEU A 64 -0.85 -11.05 -6.76
C LEU A 64 -1.28 -10.41 -8.07
N THR A 65 -2.56 -10.60 -8.43
CA THR A 65 -3.23 -9.91 -9.54
C THR A 65 -4.34 -9.04 -8.97
N ARG A 66 -4.37 -7.75 -9.35
CA ARG A 66 -5.39 -6.82 -8.88
C ARG A 66 -5.95 -5.98 -10.00
N GLY A 67 -7.27 -6.01 -10.19
CA GLY A 67 -8.03 -5.09 -11.00
C GLY A 67 -8.71 -4.03 -10.13
N THR A 68 -8.62 -2.75 -10.51
CA THR A 68 -9.30 -1.64 -9.82
C THR A 68 -9.94 -0.72 -10.86
N ALA A 69 -11.19 -0.32 -10.64
CA ALA A 69 -11.86 0.73 -11.38
C ALA A 69 -12.13 1.91 -10.45
N GLU A 70 -11.87 3.12 -10.92
CA GLU A 70 -11.99 4.35 -10.15
C GLU A 70 -12.87 5.35 -10.88
N PHE A 71 -13.78 5.98 -10.14
CA PHE A 71 -14.68 7.04 -10.60
C PHE A 71 -14.34 8.33 -9.88
N ARG A 72 -14.12 9.40 -10.64
CA ARG A 72 -13.83 10.74 -10.11
C ARG A 72 -15.12 11.45 -9.71
N LEU A 73 -15.32 11.63 -8.40
CA LEU A 73 -16.45 12.38 -7.84
C LEU A 73 -16.23 13.89 -7.92
N SER A 74 -14.98 14.34 -7.71
CA SER A 74 -14.58 15.75 -7.77
C SER A 74 -13.06 15.84 -8.05
N PRO A 75 -12.51 17.06 -8.27
CA PRO A 75 -11.04 17.24 -8.37
C PRO A 75 -10.26 16.70 -7.16
N ALA A 76 -10.89 16.66 -5.97
CA ALA A 76 -10.27 16.24 -4.72
C ALA A 76 -10.68 14.83 -4.26
N ALA A 77 -11.70 14.18 -4.89
CA ALA A 77 -12.26 12.94 -4.41
C ALA A 77 -12.46 11.92 -5.52
N VAL A 78 -11.95 10.70 -5.29
CA VAL A 78 -12.09 9.53 -6.17
C VAL A 78 -12.62 8.36 -5.36
N VAL A 79 -13.69 7.72 -5.83
CA VAL A 79 -14.18 6.45 -5.29
C VAL A 79 -13.80 5.33 -6.24
N GLY A 80 -13.46 4.17 -5.71
CA GLY A 80 -13.11 3.04 -6.54
C GLY A 80 -13.41 1.70 -5.87
N GLY A 81 -13.34 0.67 -6.67
CA GLY A 81 -13.48 -0.71 -6.21
C GLY A 81 -12.81 -1.67 -7.16
N GLY A 82 -12.65 -2.90 -6.72
CA GLY A 82 -12.02 -3.93 -7.52
C GLY A 82 -11.84 -5.22 -6.76
N ALA A 83 -11.02 -6.11 -7.33
CA ALA A 83 -10.70 -7.36 -6.70
C ALA A 83 -9.21 -7.68 -6.84
N THR A 84 -8.70 -8.44 -5.88
CA THR A 84 -7.35 -8.96 -5.87
C THR A 84 -7.41 -10.46 -5.67
N TYR A 85 -6.69 -11.21 -6.49
CA TYR A 85 -6.37 -12.61 -6.24
C TYR A 85 -4.93 -12.72 -5.77
N VAL A 86 -4.71 -13.52 -4.75
CA VAL A 86 -3.40 -13.70 -4.14
C VAL A 86 -3.13 -15.19 -4.02
N SER A 87 -2.10 -15.68 -4.70
CA SER A 87 -1.58 -17.03 -4.54
C SER A 87 -0.27 -16.98 -3.76
N THR A 88 -0.14 -17.86 -2.78
CA THR A 88 1.03 -17.91 -1.90
C THR A 88 1.57 -19.34 -1.84
N ILE A 89 2.84 -19.55 -2.19
CA ILE A 89 3.47 -20.86 -2.14
C ILE A 89 3.41 -21.40 -0.70
N GLY A 90 2.84 -22.60 -0.53
CA GLY A 90 2.72 -23.25 0.77
C GLY A 90 1.64 -22.68 1.69
N SER A 91 0.72 -21.88 1.19
CA SER A 91 -0.39 -21.29 1.96
C SER A 91 -1.68 -21.27 1.14
N ALA A 92 -2.82 -21.08 1.81
CA ALA A 92 -4.11 -20.94 1.15
C ALA A 92 -4.17 -19.71 0.24
N ASP A 93 -4.79 -19.86 -0.91
CA ASP A 93 -5.07 -18.77 -1.83
C ASP A 93 -6.12 -17.83 -1.25
N GLU A 94 -6.11 -16.58 -1.71
CA GLU A 94 -6.98 -15.54 -1.20
C GLU A 94 -7.64 -14.76 -2.34
N PHE A 95 -8.97 -14.63 -2.30
CA PHE A 95 -9.73 -13.68 -3.12
C PHE A 95 -10.14 -12.49 -2.26
N ARG A 96 -9.93 -11.26 -2.77
CA ARG A 96 -10.04 -10.03 -1.99
C ARG A 96 -10.75 -8.93 -2.78
N PRO A 97 -12.08 -8.85 -2.77
CA PRO A 97 -12.82 -7.66 -3.17
C PRO A 97 -12.45 -6.47 -2.29
N HIS A 98 -12.51 -5.27 -2.85
CA HIS A 98 -12.24 -4.05 -2.09
C HIS A 98 -13.01 -2.85 -2.63
N GLN A 99 -13.30 -1.89 -1.75
CA GLN A 99 -13.81 -0.57 -2.04
C GLN A 99 -12.87 0.47 -1.43
N GLN A 100 -12.74 1.62 -2.09
CA GLN A 100 -11.86 2.68 -1.58
C GLN A 100 -12.39 4.07 -1.88
N LEU A 101 -12.06 4.99 -0.99
CA LEU A 101 -12.18 6.43 -1.15
C LEU A 101 -10.79 7.05 -1.06
N THR A 102 -10.43 7.87 -2.05
CA THR A 102 -9.19 8.62 -2.07
C THR A 102 -9.51 10.11 -2.10
N LEU A 103 -8.95 10.86 -1.15
CA LEU A 103 -9.03 12.31 -1.07
C LEU A 103 -7.64 12.90 -1.31
N THR A 104 -7.56 13.98 -2.10
CA THR A 104 -6.30 14.64 -2.45
C THR A 104 -6.37 16.13 -2.13
N TYR A 105 -5.41 16.64 -1.37
CA TYR A 105 -5.27 18.03 -0.96
C TYR A 105 -3.85 18.52 -1.25
N GLY A 106 -3.64 19.14 -2.39
CA GLY A 106 -2.31 19.52 -2.84
C GLY A 106 -1.38 18.29 -2.97
N PRO A 107 -0.25 18.24 -2.26
CA PRO A 107 0.64 17.09 -2.27
C PRO A 107 0.16 15.91 -1.42
N LEU A 108 -0.83 16.12 -0.56
CA LEU A 108 -1.32 15.14 0.40
C LEU A 108 -2.41 14.25 -0.21
N THR A 109 -2.37 12.97 0.12
CA THR A 109 -3.38 11.97 -0.26
C THR A 109 -3.80 11.18 0.96
N LEU A 110 -5.11 11.07 1.19
CA LEU A 110 -5.71 10.22 2.20
C LEU A 110 -6.51 9.13 1.48
N ARG A 111 -6.28 7.86 1.81
CA ARG A 111 -7.05 6.74 1.25
C ARG A 111 -7.58 5.84 2.35
N THR A 112 -8.88 5.66 2.36
CA THR A 112 -9.58 4.64 3.14
C THR A 112 -9.95 3.50 2.21
N ARG A 113 -9.57 2.27 2.55
CA ARG A 113 -9.94 1.06 1.80
C ARG A 113 -10.51 0.01 2.75
N VAL A 114 -11.59 -0.60 2.30
CA VAL A 114 -12.20 -1.77 2.92
C VAL A 114 -11.91 -2.98 2.05
N GLU A 115 -11.51 -4.09 2.65
CA GLU A 115 -11.21 -5.34 1.96
C GLU A 115 -11.98 -6.48 2.64
N GLU A 116 -12.68 -7.26 1.81
CA GLU A 116 -13.29 -8.53 2.18
C GLU A 116 -12.36 -9.64 1.73
N ARG A 117 -11.82 -10.43 2.66
CA ARG A 117 -10.78 -11.41 2.37
C ARG A 117 -11.35 -12.81 2.53
N PHE A 118 -11.45 -13.53 1.42
CA PHE A 118 -11.89 -14.91 1.34
C PHE A 118 -10.65 -15.79 1.18
N PHE A 119 -10.35 -16.57 2.18
CA PHE A 119 -9.27 -17.54 2.13
C PHE A 119 -9.82 -18.92 1.81
N GLU A 120 -9.12 -19.68 1.00
CA GLU A 120 -9.41 -21.09 0.82
C GLU A 120 -9.36 -21.81 2.18
N GLN A 121 -10.35 -22.63 2.46
CA GLN A 121 -10.50 -23.40 3.71
C GLN A 121 -10.72 -22.58 5.00
N ALA A 122 -11.08 -21.31 4.91
CA ALA A 122 -11.45 -20.52 6.08
C ALA A 122 -12.97 -20.61 6.33
N ASP A 123 -13.36 -20.68 7.61
CA ASP A 123 -14.77 -20.80 8.01
C ASP A 123 -15.59 -19.54 7.69
N ARG A 124 -14.94 -18.41 7.62
CA ARG A 124 -15.60 -17.13 7.36
C ARG A 124 -14.68 -16.11 6.69
N MET A 125 -15.29 -15.13 6.05
CA MET A 125 -14.64 -13.97 5.45
C MET A 125 -14.01 -13.10 6.53
N GLU A 126 -12.76 -12.65 6.30
CA GLU A 126 -12.08 -11.64 7.10
C GLU A 126 -12.36 -10.24 6.55
N PHE A 127 -12.63 -9.30 7.43
CA PHE A 127 -12.88 -7.91 7.07
C PHE A 127 -11.72 -7.02 7.53
N ARG A 128 -11.06 -6.34 6.58
CA ARG A 128 -9.91 -5.49 6.84
C ARG A 128 -10.15 -4.05 6.42
N LEU A 129 -9.90 -3.13 7.34
CA LEU A 129 -9.84 -1.69 7.07
C LEU A 129 -8.39 -1.27 6.88
N ARG A 130 -8.16 -0.43 5.87
CA ARG A 130 -6.84 0.17 5.60
C ARG A 130 -6.97 1.67 5.52
N GLN A 131 -6.16 2.36 6.31
CA GLN A 131 -6.08 3.81 6.31
C GLN A 131 -4.67 4.23 5.90
N ARG A 132 -4.54 4.97 4.79
CA ARG A 132 -3.26 5.46 4.29
C ARG A 132 -3.27 6.98 4.20
N ILE A 133 -2.20 7.59 4.66
CA ILE A 133 -1.86 8.99 4.41
C ILE A 133 -0.52 9.05 3.68
N GLY A 134 -0.40 9.89 2.67
CA GLY A 134 0.84 10.04 1.92
C GLY A 134 1.01 11.44 1.37
N ALA A 135 2.24 11.76 0.99
CA ALA A 135 2.60 12.98 0.28
C ALA A 135 3.49 12.64 -0.91
N THR A 136 3.27 13.33 -2.03
CA THR A 136 4.11 13.21 -3.23
C THR A 136 4.53 14.59 -3.69
N LEU A 137 5.85 14.79 -3.82
CA LEU A 137 6.45 16.07 -4.20
C LEU A 137 7.30 15.90 -5.47
N PRO A 138 7.24 16.85 -6.40
CA PRO A 138 8.20 16.91 -7.50
C PRO A 138 9.58 17.29 -6.94
N VAL A 139 10.61 16.51 -7.30
CA VAL A 139 12.01 16.76 -6.91
C VAL A 139 12.75 17.45 -8.03
N SER A 140 12.59 16.95 -9.26
CA SER A 140 13.17 17.54 -10.46
C SER A 140 12.32 17.19 -11.68
N HIS A 141 12.75 17.59 -12.90
CA HIS A 141 12.00 17.30 -14.12
C HIS A 141 11.77 15.79 -14.29
N GLY A 142 10.51 15.37 -14.23
CA GLY A 142 10.11 13.96 -14.36
C GLY A 142 10.41 13.05 -13.17
N LEU A 143 10.99 13.56 -12.07
CA LEU A 143 11.27 12.81 -10.84
C LEU A 143 10.36 13.30 -9.70
N LYS A 144 9.72 12.37 -9.01
CA LYS A 144 8.86 12.62 -7.85
C LYS A 144 9.35 11.77 -6.67
N ALA A 145 9.30 12.34 -5.46
CA ALA A 145 9.51 11.61 -4.22
C ALA A 145 8.16 11.47 -3.48
N GLY A 146 7.90 10.31 -2.91
CA GLY A 146 6.70 10.02 -2.14
C GLY A 146 7.05 9.45 -0.78
N LEU A 147 6.28 9.85 0.24
CA LEU A 147 6.29 9.26 1.59
C LEU A 147 4.86 8.90 1.96
N ALA A 148 4.66 7.77 2.63
CA ALA A 148 3.34 7.40 3.11
C ALA A 148 3.42 6.52 4.36
N GLY A 149 2.41 6.68 5.23
CA GLY A 149 2.11 5.75 6.31
C GLY A 149 0.78 5.04 6.05
N GLU A 150 0.66 3.78 6.45
CA GLU A 150 -0.57 3.02 6.32
C GLU A 150 -0.80 2.14 7.55
N LEU A 151 -2.03 2.14 8.06
CA LEU A 151 -2.51 1.24 9.10
C LEU A 151 -3.43 0.20 8.46
N LEU A 152 -3.23 -1.07 8.80
CA LEU A 152 -4.10 -2.18 8.47
C LEU A 152 -4.73 -2.72 9.76
N PHE A 153 -6.06 -2.74 9.81
CA PHE A 153 -6.82 -3.18 10.95
C PHE A 153 -7.79 -4.30 10.55
N ILE A 154 -7.73 -5.43 11.23
CA ILE A 154 -8.67 -6.52 11.07
C ILE A 154 -9.87 -6.26 11.99
N ALA A 155 -10.99 -5.85 11.39
CA ALA A 155 -12.23 -5.60 12.13
C ALA A 155 -13.01 -6.89 12.40
N ARG A 156 -12.83 -7.91 11.54
CA ARG A 156 -13.36 -9.27 11.75
C ARG A 156 -12.33 -10.27 11.23
N SER A 157 -11.80 -11.09 12.12
CA SER A 157 -10.86 -12.15 11.78
C SER A 157 -11.55 -13.32 11.08
N ARG A 158 -10.82 -14.06 10.25
CA ARG A 158 -11.24 -15.34 9.63
C ARG A 158 -11.48 -16.45 10.66
N SER A 159 -10.93 -16.32 11.85
CA SER A 159 -11.18 -17.22 12.99
C SER A 159 -12.16 -16.59 13.97
N SER A 160 -13.17 -17.34 14.40
CA SER A 160 -14.14 -16.89 15.42
C SER A 160 -13.53 -16.72 16.83
N ARG A 161 -12.31 -17.23 17.02
CA ARG A 161 -11.59 -17.20 18.30
C ARG A 161 -10.67 -15.99 18.46
N VAL A 162 -10.60 -15.13 17.45
CA VAL A 162 -9.71 -13.96 17.43
C VAL A 162 -10.55 -12.71 17.26
N ASP A 163 -10.39 -11.78 18.17
CA ASP A 163 -11.02 -10.46 18.14
C ASP A 163 -10.40 -9.54 17.07
N ALA A 164 -10.91 -8.32 16.97
CA ALA A 164 -10.37 -7.29 16.12
C ALA A 164 -8.96 -6.87 16.61
N TYR A 165 -8.04 -6.63 15.67
CA TYR A 165 -6.64 -6.30 15.99
C TYR A 165 -5.96 -5.47 14.92
N VAL A 166 -4.87 -4.81 15.28
CA VAL A 166 -3.97 -4.15 14.31
C VAL A 166 -3.11 -5.22 13.63
N ASP A 167 -3.29 -5.37 12.32
CA ASP A 167 -2.55 -6.34 11.50
C ASP A 167 -1.14 -5.82 11.20
N GLN A 168 -1.06 -4.56 10.72
CA GLN A 168 0.22 -3.99 10.30
C GLN A 168 0.24 -2.47 10.38
N TRP A 169 1.43 -1.94 10.68
CA TRP A 169 1.83 -0.57 10.39
C TRP A 169 2.82 -0.58 9.24
N ARG A 170 2.67 0.34 8.32
CA ARG A 170 3.56 0.44 7.15
C ARG A 170 4.07 1.85 6.97
N ALA A 171 5.37 1.97 6.71
CA ALA A 171 6.00 3.22 6.29
C ALA A 171 6.64 3.00 4.91
N ASN A 172 6.35 3.87 3.96
CA ASN A 172 6.78 3.72 2.58
C ASN A 172 7.46 5.00 2.07
N ALA A 173 8.62 4.85 1.44
CA ALA A 173 9.32 5.90 0.70
C ALA A 173 9.49 5.46 -0.74
N THR A 174 9.27 6.36 -1.70
CA THR A 174 9.34 6.07 -3.15
C THR A 174 10.03 7.18 -3.93
N LEU A 175 10.69 6.78 -5.02
CA LEU A 175 11.17 7.65 -6.08
C LEU A 175 10.59 7.17 -7.40
N ALA A 176 9.77 8.00 -8.05
CA ALA A 176 9.14 7.70 -9.32
C ALA A 176 9.69 8.60 -10.42
N ARG A 177 10.05 8.01 -11.56
CA ARG A 177 10.58 8.74 -12.72
C ARG A 177 9.84 8.36 -14.00
N ARG A 178 9.50 9.36 -14.81
CA ARG A 178 9.05 9.13 -16.18
C ARG A 178 10.22 8.61 -17.01
N LEU A 179 10.07 7.43 -17.63
CA LEU A 179 11.02 6.80 -18.54
C LEU A 179 10.65 7.05 -20.01
N GLY A 180 9.50 7.71 -20.26
CA GLY A 180 8.98 8.06 -21.57
C GLY A 180 7.59 8.68 -21.46
N ASN A 181 6.91 8.81 -22.60
CA ASN A 181 5.58 9.46 -22.63
C ASN A 181 4.50 8.67 -21.88
N ARG A 182 4.64 7.35 -21.81
CA ARG A 182 3.64 6.44 -21.23
C ARG A 182 4.18 5.53 -20.14
N LEU A 183 5.49 5.51 -19.91
CA LEU A 183 6.12 4.61 -18.96
C LEU A 183 6.66 5.39 -17.76
N GLU A 184 6.37 4.91 -16.57
CA GLU A 184 6.89 5.41 -15.29
C GLU A 184 7.52 4.26 -14.51
N GLY A 185 8.78 4.43 -14.10
CA GLY A 185 9.48 3.51 -13.20
C GLY A 185 9.46 4.05 -11.77
N THR A 186 9.28 3.17 -10.80
CA THR A 186 9.30 3.52 -9.38
C THR A 186 10.22 2.57 -8.62
N LEU A 187 11.11 3.15 -7.81
CA LEU A 187 11.87 2.45 -6.78
C LEU A 187 11.31 2.83 -5.42
N GLY A 188 11.22 1.88 -4.51
CA GLY A 188 10.66 2.13 -3.20
C GLY A 188 11.30 1.29 -2.11
N TYR A 189 11.14 1.77 -0.89
CA TYR A 189 11.39 1.05 0.34
C TYR A 189 10.13 1.08 1.20
N LEU A 190 9.74 -0.09 1.72
CA LEU A 190 8.58 -0.24 2.59
C LEU A 190 9.00 -1.00 3.84
N ALA A 191 8.82 -0.39 5.00
CA ALA A 191 8.90 -1.05 6.29
C ALA A 191 7.51 -1.52 6.72
N ILE A 192 7.37 -2.77 7.11
CA ILE A 192 6.13 -3.38 7.61
C ILE A 192 6.37 -3.85 9.03
N PHE A 193 5.73 -3.23 10.00
CA PHE A 193 5.70 -3.69 11.37
C PHE A 193 4.40 -4.46 11.61
N SER A 194 4.52 -5.72 12.05
CA SER A 194 3.40 -6.62 12.36
C SER A 194 3.46 -7.02 13.83
N PRO A 195 2.59 -6.42 14.69
CA PRO A 195 2.50 -6.82 16.08
C PRO A 195 1.96 -8.26 16.20
N ARG A 196 2.43 -9.03 17.19
CA ARG A 196 2.02 -10.41 17.44
C ARG A 196 1.83 -10.68 18.92
N ASP A 197 0.66 -11.17 19.33
CA ASP A 197 0.33 -11.40 20.74
C ASP A 197 1.12 -12.55 21.37
N ARG A 198 1.54 -13.55 20.59
CA ARG A 198 2.13 -14.81 21.09
C ARG A 198 3.51 -15.16 20.49
N ALA A 199 4.10 -14.22 19.76
CA ALA A 199 5.41 -14.34 19.18
C ALA A 199 6.10 -12.98 19.20
N ARG A 200 7.40 -12.92 18.87
CA ARG A 200 8.07 -11.64 18.68
C ARG A 200 7.40 -10.87 17.55
N ASP A 201 7.25 -9.57 17.73
CA ASP A 201 6.82 -8.69 16.63
C ASP A 201 7.71 -8.88 15.41
N ARG A 202 7.17 -8.62 14.22
CA ARG A 202 7.95 -8.72 12.99
C ARG A 202 8.13 -7.36 12.34
N LEU A 203 9.36 -7.08 11.92
CA LEU A 203 9.70 -5.95 11.08
C LEU A 203 10.22 -6.47 9.72
N SER A 204 9.42 -6.29 8.66
CA SER A 204 9.83 -6.68 7.31
C SER A 204 10.33 -5.49 6.53
N HIS A 205 11.51 -5.62 5.94
CA HIS A 205 12.14 -4.65 5.05
C HIS A 205 11.87 -5.05 3.61
N VAL A 206 11.21 -4.18 2.84
CA VAL A 206 10.78 -4.50 1.48
C VAL A 206 11.41 -3.55 0.48
N ALA A 207 12.26 -4.06 -0.40
CA ALA A 207 12.66 -3.35 -1.61
C ALA A 207 11.55 -3.46 -2.65
N GLN A 208 11.18 -2.33 -3.27
CA GLN A 208 10.10 -2.26 -4.25
C GLN A 208 10.61 -1.75 -5.59
N VAL A 209 10.22 -2.45 -6.66
CA VAL A 209 10.41 -2.00 -8.05
C VAL A 209 9.05 -2.04 -8.73
N ALA A 210 8.65 -0.96 -9.39
CA ALA A 210 7.42 -0.95 -10.16
C ALA A 210 7.60 -0.30 -11.54
N LEU A 211 6.90 -0.84 -12.54
CA LEU A 211 6.74 -0.26 -13.86
C LEU A 211 5.27 -0.02 -14.12
N THR A 212 4.92 1.21 -14.53
CA THR A 212 3.54 1.58 -14.84
C THR A 212 3.44 2.08 -16.27
N LEU A 213 2.65 1.38 -17.09
CA LEU A 213 2.25 1.82 -18.42
C LEU A 213 0.94 2.61 -18.34
N ARG A 214 0.94 3.85 -18.79
CA ARG A 214 -0.23 4.73 -18.85
C ARG A 214 -0.70 4.88 -20.30
N ARG A 215 -1.95 4.58 -20.57
CA ARG A 215 -2.61 4.76 -21.87
C ARG A 215 -3.57 5.93 -21.85
#